data_1c00dd7407633f2e089b28a0477c3b39
#
_entry.id   1c00dd7407633f2e089b28a0477c3b39
#
_cell.length_a   1.000
_cell.length_b   1.000
_cell.length_c   1.000
_cell.angle_alpha   90.00
_cell.angle_beta   90.00
_cell.angle_gamma   90.00
#
_symmetry.space_group_name_H-M   'P 1'
#
loop_
_entity.id
_entity.type
_entity.pdbx_description
1 polymer ?
#
loop_
_entity_poly.entity_id
_entity_poly.type
_entity_poly.pdbx_seq_one_letter_code
_entity_poly.pdbx_strand_id
1 'polypeptide(L)'
;MTSLKFPDGSDVLYELTRKPVKNINLRVKEDGSLRISASPRVSVKRVEEFIVSEQAFIRRAQQRISEREAHSEIRADIFRWLGGEYPVRVISSSREAAVLEQEEMRVFTRFPERAEELLKRWIADNFVELCRKLNAEVRGSLINSGLTPPPTVITIKDMKTRWGSCTPAKGHISINIRLAPYPRQTVLSVVWHEYAHYWHRDHSARFYAFLEAHFPEYRRWNSLLK
;
A
#
# COMPACT_ATOMS: atom_id res chain seq x y z
N MET A 1 -25.75 9.92 7.91
CA MET A 1 -24.73 9.36 8.82
C MET A 1 -25.15 9.66 10.25
N THR A 2 -24.96 8.73 11.14
CA THR A 2 -25.32 8.84 12.58
C THR A 2 -24.02 8.85 13.37
N SER A 3 -23.92 9.70 14.41
CA SER A 3 -22.79 9.70 15.34
C SER A 3 -23.09 8.77 16.51
N LEU A 4 -22.10 7.98 16.93
CA LEU A 4 -22.13 7.15 18.12
C LEU A 4 -20.92 7.50 19.00
N LYS A 5 -21.17 7.70 20.29
CA LYS A 5 -20.13 7.98 21.29
C LYS A 5 -19.64 6.69 21.93
N PHE A 6 -18.33 6.49 21.92
CA PHE A 6 -17.68 5.37 22.62
C PHE A 6 -17.54 5.64 24.14
N PRO A 7 -17.34 4.61 24.96
CA PRO A 7 -17.10 4.76 26.40
C PRO A 7 -15.90 5.62 26.77
N ASP A 8 -14.89 5.72 25.87
CA ASP A 8 -13.71 6.56 26.05
C ASP A 8 -13.96 8.05 25.72
N GLY A 9 -15.21 8.41 25.39
CA GLY A 9 -15.63 9.77 25.06
C GLY A 9 -15.43 10.17 23.59
N SER A 10 -14.80 9.36 22.78
CA SER A 10 -14.61 9.61 21.35
C SER A 10 -15.86 9.29 20.51
N ASP A 11 -15.98 9.93 19.35
CA ASP A 11 -17.10 9.73 18.44
C ASP A 11 -16.70 8.92 17.22
N VAL A 12 -17.67 8.18 16.65
CA VAL A 12 -17.54 7.52 15.36
C VAL A 12 -18.82 7.74 14.54
N LEU A 13 -18.64 8.04 13.27
CA LEU A 13 -19.73 8.15 12.30
C LEU A 13 -20.03 6.80 11.69
N TYR A 14 -21.31 6.42 11.63
CA TYR A 14 -21.72 5.18 10.96
C TYR A 14 -22.91 5.38 10.02
N GLU A 15 -22.97 4.53 9.00
CA GLU A 15 -24.08 4.40 8.06
C GLU A 15 -24.66 3.00 8.18
N LEU A 16 -25.94 2.91 8.53
CA LEU A 16 -26.64 1.65 8.68
C LEU A 16 -27.47 1.32 7.45
N THR A 17 -27.14 0.19 6.83
CA THR A 17 -27.91 -0.38 5.70
C THR A 17 -28.67 -1.62 6.17
N ARG A 18 -29.97 -1.68 5.93
CA ARG A 18 -30.81 -2.85 6.21
C ARG A 18 -30.75 -3.84 5.05
N LYS A 19 -30.28 -5.06 5.32
CA LYS A 19 -30.15 -6.16 4.35
C LYS A 19 -30.51 -7.50 4.97
N PRO A 20 -30.97 -8.49 4.18
CA PRO A 20 -31.25 -9.83 4.67
C PRO A 20 -29.95 -10.61 4.96
N VAL A 21 -29.22 -10.19 5.99
CA VAL A 21 -27.97 -10.82 6.45
C VAL A 21 -28.18 -11.53 7.77
N LYS A 22 -27.46 -12.64 8.01
CA LYS A 22 -27.55 -13.42 9.26
C LYS A 22 -26.89 -12.70 10.44
N ASN A 23 -25.75 -12.04 10.19
CA ASN A 23 -24.96 -11.35 11.20
C ASN A 23 -24.88 -9.85 10.90
N ILE A 24 -24.56 -9.06 11.93
CA ILE A 24 -24.18 -7.64 11.74
C ILE A 24 -22.79 -7.63 11.10
N ASN A 25 -22.64 -6.95 9.98
CA ASN A 25 -21.36 -6.79 9.31
C ASN A 25 -20.88 -5.33 9.47
N LEU A 26 -19.63 -5.17 9.87
CA LEU A 26 -18.96 -3.88 10.05
C LEU A 26 -17.80 -3.76 9.06
N ARG A 27 -17.71 -2.60 8.41
CA ARG A 27 -16.58 -2.20 7.57
C ARG A 27 -16.18 -0.78 7.88
N VAL A 28 -14.90 -0.55 8.15
CA VAL A 28 -14.32 0.79 8.26
C VAL A 28 -14.02 1.30 6.85
N LYS A 29 -14.49 2.50 6.51
CA LYS A 29 -14.24 3.18 5.23
C LYS A 29 -12.90 3.90 5.27
N GLU A 30 -12.43 4.37 4.12
CA GLU A 30 -11.18 5.13 3.97
C GLU A 30 -11.22 6.48 4.72
N ASP A 31 -12.38 7.07 4.91
CA ASP A 31 -12.60 8.29 5.72
C ASP A 31 -12.70 8.01 7.24
N GLY A 32 -12.45 6.77 7.68
CA GLY A 32 -12.56 6.35 9.08
C GLY A 32 -13.99 6.12 9.57
N SER A 33 -15.03 6.45 8.79
CA SER A 33 -16.43 6.18 9.11
C SER A 33 -16.77 4.69 8.96
N LEU A 34 -17.89 4.27 9.56
CA LEU A 34 -18.31 2.87 9.51
C LEU A 34 -19.47 2.67 8.53
N ARG A 35 -19.40 1.58 7.78
CA ARG A 35 -20.56 1.03 7.07
C ARG A 35 -21.01 -0.25 7.77
N ILE A 36 -22.24 -0.21 8.27
CA ILE A 36 -22.85 -1.34 8.97
C ILE A 36 -23.96 -1.92 8.09
N SER A 37 -24.02 -3.24 8.01
CA SER A 37 -25.13 -3.96 7.40
C SER A 37 -25.75 -4.90 8.44
N ALA A 38 -27.06 -4.78 8.65
CA ALA A 38 -27.80 -5.59 9.63
C ALA A 38 -29.18 -5.97 9.08
N SER A 39 -29.72 -7.11 9.57
CA SER A 39 -31.09 -7.52 9.27
C SER A 39 -32.10 -6.46 9.71
N PRO A 40 -33.23 -6.27 8.98
CA PRO A 40 -34.32 -5.41 9.43
C PRO A 40 -34.85 -5.69 10.85
N ARG A 41 -34.70 -6.96 11.32
CA ARG A 41 -35.16 -7.40 12.62
C ARG A 41 -34.24 -6.99 13.78
N VAL A 42 -33.02 -6.55 13.51
CA VAL A 42 -32.07 -6.14 14.54
C VAL A 42 -32.34 -4.67 14.91
N SER A 43 -32.51 -4.38 16.22
CA SER A 43 -32.75 -3.02 16.70
C SER A 43 -31.50 -2.13 16.48
N VAL A 44 -31.71 -0.81 16.40
CA VAL A 44 -30.59 0.15 16.31
C VAL A 44 -29.70 0.04 17.54
N LYS A 45 -30.30 -0.06 18.73
CA LYS A 45 -29.58 -0.25 20.00
C LYS A 45 -28.63 -1.45 19.94
N ARG A 46 -29.09 -2.58 19.38
CA ARG A 46 -28.24 -3.78 19.24
C ARG A 46 -27.09 -3.59 18.25
N VAL A 47 -27.30 -2.78 17.21
CA VAL A 47 -26.23 -2.38 16.26
C VAL A 47 -25.19 -1.51 16.95
N GLU A 48 -25.63 -0.54 17.75
CA GLU A 48 -24.74 0.35 18.51
C GLU A 48 -23.93 -0.39 19.58
N GLU A 49 -24.54 -1.31 20.31
CA GLU A 49 -23.86 -2.22 21.26
C GLU A 49 -22.78 -3.03 20.54
N PHE A 50 -23.07 -3.52 19.34
CA PHE A 50 -22.10 -4.25 18.52
C PHE A 50 -20.95 -3.34 18.06
N ILE A 51 -21.23 -2.12 17.64
CA ILE A 51 -20.17 -1.14 17.27
C ILE A 51 -19.25 -0.87 18.47
N VAL A 52 -19.82 -0.71 19.66
CA VAL A 52 -19.05 -0.49 20.89
C VAL A 52 -18.20 -1.71 21.25
N SER A 53 -18.73 -2.94 21.09
CA SER A 53 -17.95 -4.16 21.35
C SER A 53 -16.77 -4.34 20.38
N GLU A 54 -16.86 -3.78 19.17
CA GLU A 54 -15.81 -3.83 18.15
C GLU A 54 -14.85 -2.62 18.17
N GLN A 55 -14.90 -1.78 19.23
CA GLN A 55 -14.12 -0.54 19.34
C GLN A 55 -12.61 -0.77 19.07
N ALA A 56 -12.02 -1.83 19.66
CA ALA A 56 -10.60 -2.12 19.49
C ALA A 56 -10.23 -2.46 18.02
N PHE A 57 -11.11 -3.17 17.32
CA PHE A 57 -10.95 -3.45 15.89
C PHE A 57 -11.05 -2.16 15.05
N ILE A 58 -12.06 -1.32 15.35
CA ILE A 58 -12.31 -0.06 14.66
C ILE A 58 -11.11 0.85 14.81
N ARG A 59 -10.57 1.00 16.04
CA ARG A 59 -9.39 1.84 16.31
C ARG A 59 -8.16 1.38 15.54
N ARG A 60 -7.87 0.09 15.55
CA ARG A 60 -6.76 -0.47 14.78
C ARG A 60 -6.92 -0.24 13.27
N ALA A 61 -8.14 -0.32 12.77
CA ALA A 61 -8.41 -0.06 11.36
C ALA A 61 -8.26 1.42 11.00
N GLN A 62 -8.78 2.33 11.85
CA GLN A 62 -8.63 3.78 11.69
C GLN A 62 -7.16 4.21 11.79
N GLN A 63 -6.41 3.67 12.74
CA GLN A 63 -4.98 3.93 12.87
C GLN A 63 -4.22 3.51 11.61
N ARG A 64 -4.49 2.32 11.07
CA ARG A 64 -3.88 1.88 9.80
C ARG A 64 -4.24 2.78 8.61
N ILE A 65 -5.44 3.36 8.59
CA ILE A 65 -5.85 4.32 7.57
C ILE A 65 -5.04 5.61 7.74
N SER A 66 -4.97 6.16 8.95
CA SER A 66 -4.19 7.36 9.26
C SER A 66 -2.69 7.17 8.98
N GLU A 67 -2.12 6.02 9.33
CA GLU A 67 -0.73 5.67 9.00
C GLU A 67 -0.50 5.58 7.48
N ARG A 68 -1.48 5.05 6.73
CA ARG A 68 -1.43 5.03 5.26
C ARG A 68 -1.53 6.43 4.66
N GLU A 69 -2.41 7.28 5.20
CA GLU A 69 -2.50 8.68 4.79
C GLU A 69 -1.23 9.45 5.15
N ALA A 70 -0.64 9.16 6.31
CA ALA A 70 0.63 9.73 6.71
C ALA A 70 1.80 9.31 5.78
N HIS A 71 1.70 8.15 5.14
CA HIS A 71 2.66 7.66 4.14
C HIS A 71 2.18 7.90 2.69
N SER A 72 1.15 8.72 2.48
CA SER A 72 0.74 9.10 1.13
C SER A 72 1.92 9.78 0.41
N GLU A 73 2.19 9.35 -0.81
CA GLU A 73 3.22 9.90 -1.69
C GLU A 73 2.97 11.36 -2.06
N ILE A 74 1.71 11.82 -1.95
CA ILE A 74 1.30 13.19 -2.26
C ILE A 74 0.61 13.80 -1.04
N ARG A 75 1.21 14.88 -0.49
CA ARG A 75 0.57 15.87 0.36
C ARG A 75 0.56 17.20 -0.37
N ALA A 76 -0.25 18.16 0.06
CA ALA A 76 -0.41 19.44 -0.63
C ALA A 76 0.91 20.15 -0.95
N ASP A 77 1.95 19.91 -0.16
CA ASP A 77 3.25 20.58 -0.20
C ASP A 77 4.46 19.63 -0.24
N ILE A 78 4.27 18.31 0.01
CA ILE A 78 5.35 17.33 0.11
C ILE A 78 5.06 16.11 -0.77
N PHE A 79 6.02 15.77 -1.61
CA PHE A 79 6.05 14.56 -2.42
C PHE A 79 7.00 13.52 -1.79
N ARG A 80 6.52 12.28 -1.62
CA ARG A 80 7.31 11.19 -1.05
C ARG A 80 7.69 10.17 -2.12
N TRP A 81 8.99 9.90 -2.22
CA TRP A 81 9.53 8.95 -3.19
C TRP A 81 10.76 8.25 -2.63
N LEU A 82 10.74 6.92 -2.62
CA LEU A 82 11.84 6.03 -2.22
C LEU A 82 12.51 6.39 -0.88
N GLY A 83 11.71 6.81 0.10
CA GLY A 83 12.16 7.19 1.43
C GLY A 83 12.58 8.64 1.59
N GLY A 84 12.62 9.41 0.49
CA GLY A 84 12.84 10.85 0.50
C GLY A 84 11.54 11.65 0.57
N GLU A 85 11.62 12.87 1.11
CA GLU A 85 10.56 13.87 1.12
C GLU A 85 11.03 15.08 0.31
N TYR A 86 10.23 15.51 -0.65
CA TYR A 86 10.57 16.56 -1.60
C TYR A 86 9.48 17.63 -1.60
N PRO A 87 9.84 18.93 -1.47
CA PRO A 87 8.87 20.00 -1.64
C PRO A 87 8.28 19.96 -3.05
N VAL A 88 6.99 20.25 -3.17
CA VAL A 88 6.29 20.32 -4.45
C VAL A 88 6.17 21.76 -4.89
N ARG A 89 6.62 22.05 -6.10
CA ARG A 89 6.49 23.37 -6.73
C ARG A 89 5.69 23.29 -8.02
N VAL A 90 4.54 23.93 -8.06
CA VAL A 90 3.74 24.07 -9.28
C VAL A 90 4.20 25.31 -10.04
N ILE A 91 4.56 25.11 -11.31
CA ILE A 91 5.08 26.14 -12.21
C ILE A 91 4.10 26.30 -13.38
N SER A 92 3.63 27.53 -13.59
CA SER A 92 2.74 27.82 -14.74
C SER A 92 3.49 27.61 -16.05
N SER A 93 2.99 26.69 -16.88
CA SER A 93 3.64 26.29 -18.14
C SER A 93 2.62 25.72 -19.12
N SER A 94 2.89 25.87 -20.41
CA SER A 94 2.14 25.17 -21.46
C SER A 94 2.48 23.68 -21.56
N ARG A 95 3.63 23.27 -21.00
CA ARG A 95 4.03 21.87 -20.84
C ARG A 95 3.26 21.27 -19.66
N GLU A 96 2.80 20.03 -19.79
CA GLU A 96 2.25 19.25 -18.70
C GLU A 96 3.24 18.12 -18.33
N ALA A 97 3.94 18.26 -17.21
CA ALA A 97 4.93 17.28 -16.75
C ALA A 97 5.19 17.44 -15.24
N ALA A 98 5.63 16.36 -14.61
CA ALA A 98 6.26 16.39 -13.30
C ALA A 98 7.71 15.90 -13.45
N VAL A 99 8.63 16.50 -12.73
CA VAL A 99 10.07 16.17 -12.76
C VAL A 99 10.63 16.32 -11.36
N LEU A 100 11.37 15.32 -10.89
CA LEU A 100 12.13 15.39 -9.64
C LEU A 100 13.57 15.83 -9.96
N GLU A 101 13.92 17.04 -9.58
CA GLU A 101 15.23 17.64 -9.82
C GLU A 101 15.69 18.43 -8.59
N GLN A 102 16.97 18.35 -8.26
CA GLN A 102 17.59 19.14 -7.19
C GLN A 102 16.82 19.09 -5.85
N GLU A 103 16.36 17.88 -5.49
CA GLU A 103 15.58 17.65 -4.26
C GLU A 103 14.22 18.39 -4.20
N GLU A 104 13.69 18.80 -5.36
CA GLU A 104 12.39 19.43 -5.51
C GLU A 104 11.55 18.68 -6.56
N MET A 105 10.28 18.43 -6.27
CA MET A 105 9.32 17.92 -7.23
C MET A 105 8.65 19.09 -7.95
N ARG A 106 9.02 19.32 -9.21
CA ARG A 106 8.48 20.39 -10.05
C ARG A 106 7.35 19.87 -10.92
N VAL A 107 6.19 20.52 -10.82
CA VAL A 107 5.02 20.20 -11.64
C VAL A 107 4.75 21.36 -12.58
N PHE A 108 4.88 21.12 -13.86
CA PHE A 108 4.65 22.10 -14.93
C PHE A 108 3.23 21.93 -15.47
N THR A 109 2.38 22.94 -15.28
CA THR A 109 0.99 22.92 -15.79
C THR A 109 0.40 24.33 -15.78
N ARG A 110 -0.55 24.61 -16.69
CA ARG A 110 -1.41 25.81 -16.62
C ARG A 110 -2.57 25.64 -15.62
N PHE A 111 -2.84 24.43 -15.19
CA PHE A 111 -4.00 24.03 -14.40
C PHE A 111 -3.52 23.43 -13.06
N PRO A 112 -3.36 24.22 -12.00
CA PRO A 112 -2.85 23.73 -10.71
C PRO A 112 -3.61 22.53 -10.15
N GLU A 113 -4.93 22.44 -10.44
CA GLU A 113 -5.80 21.31 -10.07
C GLU A 113 -5.39 19.97 -10.71
N ARG A 114 -4.59 20.00 -11.77
CA ARG A 114 -4.05 18.80 -12.43
C ARG A 114 -2.73 18.33 -11.86
N ALA A 115 -2.16 19.06 -10.91
CA ALA A 115 -0.85 18.71 -10.35
C ALA A 115 -0.83 17.30 -9.75
N GLU A 116 -1.88 16.92 -9.03
CA GLU A 116 -1.98 15.59 -8.44
C GLU A 116 -2.03 14.47 -9.51
N GLU A 117 -2.74 14.68 -10.61
CA GLU A 117 -2.79 13.74 -11.74
C GLU A 117 -1.40 13.54 -12.34
N LEU A 118 -0.68 14.63 -12.57
CA LEU A 118 0.69 14.60 -13.12
C LEU A 118 1.68 13.90 -12.19
N LEU A 119 1.55 14.12 -10.88
CA LEU A 119 2.35 13.42 -9.87
C LEU A 119 2.06 11.92 -9.85
N LYS A 120 0.79 11.52 -9.87
CA LYS A 120 0.39 10.10 -9.95
C LYS A 120 0.94 9.42 -11.21
N ARG A 121 0.89 10.10 -12.34
CA ARG A 121 1.46 9.62 -13.59
C ARG A 121 2.97 9.44 -13.48
N TRP A 122 3.66 10.45 -12.93
CA TRP A 122 5.11 10.39 -12.71
C TRP A 122 5.50 9.21 -11.82
N ILE A 123 4.76 8.98 -10.71
CA ILE A 123 4.97 7.82 -9.84
C ILE A 123 4.81 6.52 -10.63
N ALA A 124 3.72 6.38 -11.38
CA ALA A 124 3.44 5.16 -12.13
C ALA A 124 4.58 4.83 -13.12
N ASP A 125 5.01 5.82 -13.91
CA ASP A 125 6.06 5.64 -14.92
C ASP A 125 7.41 5.29 -14.27
N ASN A 126 7.81 6.03 -13.22
CA ASN A 126 9.10 5.83 -12.55
C ASN A 126 9.12 4.57 -11.69
N PHE A 127 7.99 4.18 -11.09
CA PHE A 127 7.90 2.97 -10.29
C PHE A 127 7.95 1.70 -11.15
N VAL A 128 7.37 1.73 -12.34
CA VAL A 128 7.52 0.64 -13.33
C VAL A 128 8.99 0.45 -13.70
N GLU A 129 9.70 1.55 -13.99
CA GLU A 129 11.12 1.48 -14.34
C GLU A 129 11.99 1.01 -13.16
N LEU A 130 11.68 1.47 -11.94
CA LEU A 130 12.32 0.96 -10.73
C LEU A 130 12.14 -0.56 -10.60
N CYS A 131 10.90 -1.04 -10.69
CA CYS A 131 10.61 -2.47 -10.54
C CYS A 131 11.27 -3.31 -11.64
N ARG A 132 11.41 -2.77 -12.87
CA ARG A 132 12.17 -3.41 -13.94
C ARG A 132 13.65 -3.58 -13.58
N LYS A 133 14.27 -2.54 -13.00
CA LYS A 133 15.67 -2.59 -12.53
C LYS A 133 15.84 -3.57 -11.36
N LEU A 134 14.93 -3.55 -10.38
CA LEU A 134 14.95 -4.48 -9.25
C LEU A 134 14.76 -5.94 -9.71
N ASN A 135 13.90 -6.18 -10.70
CA ASN A 135 13.75 -7.49 -11.31
C ASN A 135 15.07 -8.01 -11.92
N ALA A 136 15.77 -7.16 -12.67
CA ALA A 136 17.07 -7.52 -13.27
C ALA A 136 18.12 -7.79 -12.18
N GLU A 137 18.17 -6.97 -11.13
CA GLU A 137 19.09 -7.11 -9.99
C GLU A 137 18.89 -8.45 -9.26
N VAL A 138 17.65 -8.78 -8.88
CA VAL A 138 17.32 -10.04 -8.20
C VAL A 138 17.64 -11.24 -9.07
N ARG A 139 17.27 -11.19 -10.35
CA ARG A 139 17.60 -12.27 -11.30
C ARG A 139 19.10 -12.46 -11.45
N GLY A 140 19.84 -11.37 -11.59
CA GLY A 140 21.31 -11.41 -11.69
C GLY A 140 21.95 -12.02 -10.44
N SER A 141 21.51 -11.62 -9.25
CA SER A 141 21.98 -12.18 -7.98
C SER A 141 21.71 -13.69 -7.87
N LEU A 142 20.51 -14.13 -8.24
CA LEU A 142 20.14 -15.57 -8.23
C LEU A 142 21.00 -16.37 -9.20
N ILE A 143 21.22 -15.88 -10.42
CA ILE A 143 22.06 -16.54 -11.42
C ILE A 143 23.50 -16.66 -10.92
N ASN A 144 24.05 -15.59 -10.34
CA ASN A 144 25.40 -15.58 -9.77
C ASN A 144 25.54 -16.56 -8.59
N SER A 145 24.44 -16.88 -7.91
CA SER A 145 24.39 -17.89 -6.85
C SER A 145 24.15 -19.32 -7.38
N GLY A 146 24.21 -19.53 -8.68
CA GLY A 146 24.02 -20.85 -9.31
C GLY A 146 22.55 -21.28 -9.46
N LEU A 147 21.59 -20.39 -9.21
CA LEU A 147 20.16 -20.65 -9.37
C LEU A 147 19.68 -20.25 -10.76
N THR A 148 18.65 -20.93 -11.25
CA THR A 148 18.01 -20.59 -12.52
C THR A 148 16.59 -20.04 -12.27
N PRO A 149 16.43 -18.70 -12.06
CA PRO A 149 15.11 -18.14 -11.89
C PRO A 149 14.31 -18.23 -13.20
N PRO A 150 13.00 -18.57 -13.13
CA PRO A 150 12.17 -18.61 -14.33
C PRO A 150 12.06 -17.22 -14.98
N PRO A 151 11.73 -17.16 -16.29
CA PRO A 151 11.33 -15.90 -16.90
C PRO A 151 10.21 -15.24 -16.08
N THR A 152 10.42 -14.01 -15.64
CA THR A 152 9.51 -13.32 -14.70
C THR A 152 9.11 -11.98 -15.26
N VAL A 153 7.79 -11.76 -15.33
CA VAL A 153 7.17 -10.47 -15.65
C VAL A 153 6.71 -9.84 -14.34
N ILE A 154 7.13 -8.58 -14.10
CA ILE A 154 6.62 -7.79 -12.99
C ILE A 154 5.57 -6.82 -13.51
N THR A 155 4.42 -6.76 -12.84
CA THR A 155 3.36 -5.76 -13.06
C THR A 155 3.12 -4.95 -11.81
N ILE A 156 2.74 -3.69 -11.99
CA ILE A 156 2.40 -2.79 -10.90
C ILE A 156 0.88 -2.78 -10.73
N LYS A 157 0.43 -2.86 -9.47
CA LYS A 157 -0.99 -2.82 -9.13
C LYS A 157 -1.22 -1.98 -7.88
N ASP A 158 -2.37 -1.35 -7.78
CA ASP A 158 -2.85 -0.81 -6.50
C ASP A 158 -3.58 -1.93 -5.73
N MET A 159 -3.01 -2.38 -4.62
CA MET A 159 -3.52 -3.49 -3.83
C MET A 159 -3.83 -3.05 -2.40
N LYS A 160 -5.02 -3.44 -1.88
CA LYS A 160 -5.47 -3.01 -0.54
C LYS A 160 -4.90 -3.83 0.61
N THR A 161 -4.51 -5.08 0.39
CA THR A 161 -4.23 -6.05 1.46
C THR A 161 -2.86 -6.70 1.43
N ARG A 162 -2.06 -6.43 0.40
CA ARG A 162 -0.74 -7.05 0.24
C ARG A 162 0.23 -6.12 -0.48
N TRP A 163 1.52 -6.31 -0.26
CA TRP A 163 2.59 -5.53 -0.87
C TRP A 163 3.09 -6.13 -2.18
N GLY A 164 2.94 -7.44 -2.34
CA GLY A 164 3.26 -8.17 -3.55
C GLY A 164 2.40 -9.42 -3.71
N SER A 165 2.55 -10.10 -4.82
CA SER A 165 2.03 -11.46 -5.03
C SER A 165 2.79 -12.14 -6.15
N CYS A 166 3.12 -13.43 -5.97
CA CYS A 166 3.73 -14.27 -6.97
C CYS A 166 2.73 -15.32 -7.49
N THR A 167 2.76 -15.56 -8.79
CA THR A 167 2.08 -16.69 -9.44
C THR A 167 3.13 -17.53 -10.18
N PRO A 168 3.79 -18.49 -9.48
CA PRO A 168 4.94 -19.22 -10.02
C PRO A 168 4.66 -19.90 -11.34
N ALA A 169 3.49 -20.53 -11.48
CA ALA A 169 3.10 -21.25 -12.70
C ALA A 169 3.01 -20.35 -13.96
N LYS A 170 2.87 -19.04 -13.77
CA LYS A 170 2.79 -18.06 -14.87
C LYS A 170 4.06 -17.21 -15.03
N GLY A 171 5.06 -17.40 -14.18
CA GLY A 171 6.22 -16.51 -14.15
C GLY A 171 5.85 -15.05 -13.90
N HIS A 172 4.88 -14.80 -13.03
CA HIS A 172 4.30 -13.46 -12.85
C HIS A 172 4.35 -13.00 -11.40
N ILE A 173 4.88 -11.80 -11.21
CA ILE A 173 4.91 -11.09 -9.92
C ILE A 173 4.13 -9.78 -10.06
N SER A 174 3.29 -9.46 -9.09
CA SER A 174 2.66 -8.13 -8.96
C SER A 174 3.26 -7.41 -7.76
N ILE A 175 3.62 -6.14 -7.93
CA ILE A 175 4.15 -5.26 -6.87
C ILE A 175 3.17 -4.12 -6.66
N ASN A 176 2.94 -3.76 -5.40
CA ASN A 176 2.00 -2.72 -5.04
C ASN A 176 2.61 -1.33 -5.23
N ILE A 177 1.94 -0.45 -5.99
CA ILE A 177 2.39 0.93 -6.22
C ILE A 177 2.49 1.73 -4.92
N ARG A 178 1.74 1.35 -3.88
CA ARG A 178 1.79 1.96 -2.54
C ARG A 178 3.15 1.79 -1.83
N LEU A 179 4.09 1.08 -2.44
CA LEU A 179 5.49 1.01 -2.02
C LEU A 179 6.32 2.21 -2.49
N ALA A 180 5.79 3.05 -3.38
CA ALA A 180 6.52 4.17 -3.97
C ALA A 180 7.13 5.16 -2.93
N PRO A 181 6.47 5.49 -1.80
CA PRO A 181 7.06 6.36 -0.78
C PRO A 181 8.09 5.66 0.14
N TYR A 182 8.17 4.32 0.12
CA TYR A 182 9.10 3.58 0.97
C TYR A 182 10.53 3.53 0.39
N PRO A 183 11.57 3.36 1.23
CA PRO A 183 12.94 3.23 0.76
C PRO A 183 13.08 2.15 -0.33
N ARG A 184 13.98 2.39 -1.29
CA ARG A 184 14.27 1.44 -2.39
C ARG A 184 14.51 0.01 -1.90
N GLN A 185 15.23 -0.14 -0.79
CA GLN A 185 15.53 -1.44 -0.19
C GLN A 185 14.27 -2.13 0.35
N THR A 186 13.27 -1.37 0.81
CA THR A 186 11.96 -1.92 1.22
C THR A 186 11.23 -2.46 -0.01
N VAL A 187 11.23 -1.74 -1.12
CA VAL A 187 10.66 -2.25 -2.39
C VAL A 187 11.41 -3.51 -2.84
N LEU A 188 12.74 -3.49 -2.78
CA LEU A 188 13.59 -4.65 -3.11
C LEU A 188 13.28 -5.85 -2.21
N SER A 189 13.02 -5.65 -0.92
CA SER A 189 12.67 -6.74 0.01
C SER A 189 11.37 -7.45 -0.40
N VAL A 190 10.40 -6.70 -0.93
CA VAL A 190 9.15 -7.27 -1.46
C VAL A 190 9.43 -8.05 -2.75
N VAL A 191 10.26 -7.51 -3.66
CA VAL A 191 10.64 -8.25 -4.89
C VAL A 191 11.33 -9.57 -4.53
N TRP A 192 12.28 -9.57 -3.60
CA TRP A 192 12.92 -10.78 -3.09
C TRP A 192 11.93 -11.77 -2.47
N HIS A 193 10.96 -11.26 -1.68
CA HIS A 193 9.89 -12.07 -1.08
C HIS A 193 9.10 -12.83 -2.14
N GLU A 194 8.69 -12.13 -3.20
CA GLU A 194 7.91 -12.73 -4.29
C GLU A 194 8.75 -13.70 -5.12
N TYR A 195 10.05 -13.44 -5.30
CA TYR A 195 10.96 -14.37 -5.96
C TYR A 195 11.18 -15.65 -5.16
N ALA A 196 11.26 -15.57 -3.83
CA ALA A 196 11.43 -16.75 -2.97
C ALA A 196 10.29 -17.77 -3.14
N HIS A 197 9.09 -17.31 -3.51
CA HIS A 197 7.94 -18.20 -3.78
C HIS A 197 8.11 -19.13 -5.00
N TYR A 198 9.11 -18.93 -5.83
CA TYR A 198 9.44 -19.91 -6.88
C TYR A 198 10.03 -21.21 -6.31
N TRP A 199 10.71 -21.14 -5.17
CA TRP A 199 11.33 -22.31 -4.51
C TRP A 199 10.59 -22.71 -3.24
N HIS A 200 9.99 -21.77 -2.54
CA HIS A 200 9.30 -21.97 -1.25
C HIS A 200 7.91 -21.36 -1.29
N ARG A 201 6.87 -22.19 -1.34
CA ARG A 201 5.48 -21.72 -1.44
C ARG A 201 4.89 -21.23 -0.11
N ASP A 202 5.46 -21.68 0.99
CA ASP A 202 5.07 -21.32 2.35
C ASP A 202 6.08 -20.31 2.96
N HIS A 203 5.70 -19.71 4.08
CA HIS A 203 6.57 -18.81 4.84
C HIS A 203 7.27 -19.57 5.99
N SER A 204 7.78 -20.77 5.70
CA SER A 204 8.53 -21.62 6.65
C SER A 204 9.91 -21.04 6.98
N ALA A 205 10.61 -21.67 7.94
CA ALA A 205 11.99 -21.34 8.24
C ALA A 205 12.92 -21.40 7.01
N ARG A 206 12.66 -22.34 6.07
CA ARG A 206 13.43 -22.48 4.82
C ARG A 206 13.23 -21.28 3.89
N PHE A 207 12.00 -20.75 3.81
CA PHE A 207 11.70 -19.53 3.05
C PHE A 207 12.52 -18.34 3.56
N TYR A 208 12.53 -18.11 4.87
CA TYR A 208 13.30 -17.00 5.45
C TYR A 208 14.80 -17.22 5.36
N ALA A 209 15.29 -18.44 5.55
CA ALA A 209 16.70 -18.78 5.36
C ALA A 209 17.17 -18.50 3.93
N PHE A 210 16.34 -18.84 2.92
CA PHE A 210 16.60 -18.49 1.52
C PHE A 210 16.72 -16.97 1.31
N LEU A 211 15.76 -16.20 1.85
CA LEU A 211 15.79 -14.74 1.75
C LEU A 211 17.03 -14.14 2.40
N GLU A 212 17.38 -14.56 3.60
CA GLU A 212 18.52 -14.03 4.35
C GLU A 212 19.87 -14.42 3.73
N ALA A 213 19.94 -15.57 3.06
CA ALA A 213 21.13 -15.97 2.30
C ALA A 213 21.38 -15.07 1.07
N HIS A 214 20.32 -14.60 0.40
CA HIS A 214 20.43 -13.81 -0.81
C HIS A 214 20.25 -12.30 -0.60
N PHE A 215 19.58 -11.91 0.48
CA PHE A 215 19.37 -10.53 0.89
C PHE A 215 19.46 -10.43 2.42
N PRO A 216 20.67 -10.35 3.01
CA PRO A 216 20.89 -10.41 4.47
C PRO A 216 20.10 -9.36 5.27
N GLU A 217 19.85 -8.19 4.70
CA GLU A 217 19.08 -7.12 5.35
C GLU A 217 17.56 -7.27 5.20
N TYR A 218 17.05 -8.39 4.65
CA TYR A 218 15.63 -8.62 4.38
C TYR A 218 14.73 -8.24 5.55
N ARG A 219 15.03 -8.75 6.77
CA ARG A 219 14.18 -8.50 7.95
C ARG A 219 14.12 -7.03 8.32
N ARG A 220 15.25 -6.32 8.24
CA ARG A 220 15.32 -4.89 8.51
C ARG A 220 14.39 -4.10 7.60
N TRP A 221 14.48 -4.30 6.30
CA TRP A 221 13.72 -3.53 5.32
C TRP A 221 12.24 -3.94 5.25
N ASN A 222 11.95 -5.22 5.41
CA ASN A 222 10.58 -5.72 5.43
C ASN A 222 9.81 -5.30 6.71
N SER A 223 10.50 -5.01 7.80
CA SER A 223 9.86 -4.54 9.04
C SER A 223 9.15 -3.20 8.91
N LEU A 224 9.53 -2.36 7.93
CA LEU A 224 8.86 -1.09 7.65
C LEU A 224 7.46 -1.25 7.06
N LEU A 225 7.06 -2.46 6.70
CA LEU A 225 5.78 -2.79 6.07
C LEU A 225 4.76 -3.45 7.02
N LYS A 226 5.09 -3.54 8.31
CA LYS A 226 4.25 -4.18 9.34
C LYS A 226 3.24 -3.23 9.94
#